data_d543b00b3c5cbe351c3d77d7ce7f000b
#
_entry.id   d543b00b3c5cbe351c3d77d7ce7f000b
#
_cell.length_a   1.000
_cell.length_b   1.000
_cell.length_c   1.000
_cell.angle_alpha   90.00
_cell.angle_beta   90.00
_cell.angle_gamma   90.00
#
_symmetry.space_group_name_H-M   'P 1'
#
loop_
_entity.id
_entity.type
_entity.pdbx_description
1 polymer ?
#
loop_
_entity_poly.entity_id
_entity_poly.type
_entity_poly.pdbx_seq_one_letter_code
_entity_poly.pdbx_strand_id
1 'polypeptide(L)'
;MRGFRSHSRAWLAIASLVATALVLPSPALSQDASPAASGEATRSLTREEFAAQQQEELQYTEAATPGGTFIDANTADIQTVQPLLAEEEFTIEVLDLVYDTLVGGSLWNGQIAPDQLADYWEVAADGRTYTFHLNKNATWHDGTDFTAADVQFSADALANPETGSAYTGNFIGTFESWRAIDDDTFELIATEPTYTALFEILSFYIVPKHLWENVPLAEWRNDPGASGTDPSRVVGTGPFKFQEWIQGDSVTLVRNDAYYGKVPYLDSYVLRVWPDQTAMVNALLNDEIDAAELEAPDIAAVEGTPGITVVHYPTRGFSYYEFNLDPEVTTKWQDQRVRQALLYALDRESIVDNILLGYAEVAQGTQPVVSYAYAPDQVTTNYTYDPEKATALLAEAGWTDTDGDGVVDKDGEPLAFELLYQTGSPLTDQLVAYLQDAWSGIGVAATPRSLEFPALIEATTTNPTFEMALYGFSWNASFIQDFMFGCDQYQVGFNDMKYCNEELDAIYNQAKRTFDEEARRELLIQASNIVNDEQPVAVLYFNQDHDGFRDVVQNYRPSTWGEDLTQVWIQQ
;
A
#
# COMPACT_ATOMS: atom_id res chain seq x y z
N MET A 1 -14.28 17.67 0.36
CA MET A 1 -14.94 16.42 0.80
C MET A 1 -14.06 15.29 0.28
N ARG A 2 -13.31 14.66 1.14
CA ARG A 2 -12.45 13.53 0.73
C ARG A 2 -13.03 12.32 1.43
N GLY A 3 -13.76 11.51 0.67
CA GLY A 3 -14.31 10.25 1.15
C GLY A 3 -13.19 9.26 1.46
N PHE A 4 -13.47 8.34 2.37
CA PHE A 4 -12.66 7.16 2.58
C PHE A 4 -12.60 6.42 1.24
N ARG A 5 -11.48 6.51 0.55
CA ARG A 5 -11.19 5.61 -0.54
C ARG A 5 -10.39 4.48 0.04
N SER A 6 -10.87 3.28 -0.15
CA SER A 6 -10.06 2.10 0.08
C SER A 6 -8.96 2.11 -0.98
N HIS A 7 -7.77 2.55 -0.61
CA HIS A 7 -6.68 2.67 -1.55
C HIS A 7 -5.99 1.32 -1.66
N SER A 8 -6.31 0.58 -2.70
CA SER A 8 -5.67 -0.70 -3.03
C SER A 8 -4.21 -0.54 -3.44
N ARG A 9 -3.75 0.68 -3.70
CA ARG A 9 -2.40 0.95 -4.21
C ARG A 9 -1.57 1.84 -3.29
N ALA A 10 -1.96 1.98 -2.00
CA ALA A 10 -1.27 2.85 -1.07
C ALA A 10 0.15 2.37 -0.79
N TRP A 11 1.11 2.91 -1.52
CA TRP A 11 2.48 3.04 -1.09
C TRP A 11 2.55 4.13 -0.02
N LEU A 12 3.24 3.85 1.05
CA LEU A 12 3.37 4.70 2.22
C LEU A 12 3.71 6.15 1.87
N ALA A 13 2.81 7.09 2.10
CA ALA A 13 3.19 8.47 2.31
C ALA A 13 3.64 8.62 3.78
N ILE A 14 4.93 8.51 4.04
CA ILE A 14 5.51 8.80 5.35
C ILE A 14 5.84 10.29 5.37
N ALA A 15 5.09 11.05 6.13
CA ALA A 15 5.48 12.40 6.50
C ALA A 15 6.66 12.33 7.49
N SER A 16 7.90 12.44 6.99
CA SER A 16 9.08 12.49 7.84
C SER A 16 9.17 13.83 8.56
N LEU A 17 8.78 13.88 9.83
CA LEU A 17 9.14 14.95 10.74
C LEU A 17 10.55 14.66 11.28
N VAL A 18 11.53 15.46 10.84
CA VAL A 18 12.90 15.43 11.35
C VAL A 18 12.94 15.93 12.79
N ALA A 19 12.97 15.02 13.75
CA ALA A 19 13.37 15.32 15.13
C ALA A 19 14.86 15.05 15.29
N THR A 20 15.65 16.08 15.47
CA THR A 20 17.08 16.00 15.81
C THR A 20 17.25 15.40 17.21
N ALA A 21 17.50 14.11 17.33
CA ALA A 21 17.85 13.47 18.59
C ALA A 21 19.36 13.46 18.80
N LEU A 22 19.78 14.01 19.93
CA LEU A 22 21.15 13.92 20.46
C LEU A 22 21.47 12.47 20.85
N VAL A 23 22.40 11.86 20.17
CA VAL A 23 22.92 10.52 20.47
C VAL A 23 23.85 10.59 21.69
N LEU A 24 23.48 9.93 22.78
CA LEU A 24 24.37 9.56 23.87
C LEU A 24 24.79 8.09 23.67
N PRO A 25 26.06 7.73 23.87
CA PRO A 25 26.51 6.36 23.64
C PRO A 25 26.05 5.41 24.74
N SER A 26 25.33 4.36 24.38
CA SER A 26 25.02 3.20 25.24
C SER A 26 26.16 2.19 25.23
N PRO A 27 26.40 1.43 26.32
CA PRO A 27 27.49 0.48 26.41
C PRO A 27 27.24 -0.78 25.57
N ALA A 28 28.31 -1.24 24.91
CA ALA A 28 28.33 -2.42 24.08
C ALA A 28 27.87 -3.69 24.83
N LEU A 29 26.76 -4.27 24.40
CA LEU A 29 26.41 -5.67 24.68
C LEU A 29 27.12 -6.55 23.64
N SER A 30 27.73 -7.62 24.14
CA SER A 30 28.47 -8.58 23.35
C SER A 30 27.61 -9.18 22.25
N GLN A 31 28.01 -8.99 21.00
CA GLN A 31 27.45 -9.68 19.84
C GLN A 31 27.75 -11.17 19.95
N ASP A 32 26.76 -11.96 20.34
CA ASP A 32 26.72 -13.37 19.95
C ASP A 32 26.41 -13.40 18.46
N ALA A 33 27.32 -13.91 17.67
CA ALA A 33 27.21 -14.05 16.24
C ALA A 33 25.95 -14.89 15.89
N SER A 34 24.91 -14.26 15.39
CA SER A 34 23.82 -14.98 14.72
C SER A 34 24.41 -15.84 13.59
N PRO A 35 23.92 -17.06 13.37
CA PRO A 35 24.42 -17.89 12.29
C PRO A 35 24.18 -17.13 10.96
N ALA A 36 25.26 -16.89 10.23
CA ALA A 36 25.21 -16.35 8.88
C ALA A 36 24.24 -17.21 8.05
N ALA A 37 23.36 -16.54 7.27
CA ALA A 37 22.53 -17.21 6.29
C ALA A 37 23.46 -18.04 5.38
N SER A 38 23.52 -19.36 5.58
CA SER A 38 24.29 -20.28 4.77
C SER A 38 23.47 -20.69 3.54
N GLY A 39 22.97 -19.69 2.80
CA GLY A 39 22.27 -19.88 1.52
C GLY A 39 23.27 -19.90 0.36
N GLU A 40 22.92 -20.63 -0.69
CA GLU A 40 23.54 -20.44 -2.01
C GLU A 40 23.10 -19.09 -2.57
N ALA A 41 23.90 -18.48 -3.43
CA ALA A 41 23.48 -17.30 -4.19
C ALA A 41 22.23 -17.67 -5.02
N THR A 42 21.23 -16.79 -5.03
CA THR A 42 19.97 -17.02 -5.77
C THR A 42 19.85 -16.05 -6.93
N ARG A 43 19.20 -16.50 -8.00
CA ARG A 43 18.90 -15.69 -9.18
C ARG A 43 17.38 -15.59 -9.35
N SER A 44 16.89 -14.40 -9.70
CA SER A 44 15.50 -14.22 -10.12
C SER A 44 15.18 -14.95 -11.42
N LEU A 45 13.92 -15.00 -11.81
CA LEU A 45 13.54 -15.25 -13.20
C LEU A 45 14.22 -14.22 -14.11
N THR A 46 14.44 -14.57 -15.36
CA THR A 46 14.74 -13.60 -16.40
C THR A 46 13.44 -12.95 -16.89
N ARG A 47 13.54 -11.78 -17.53
CA ARG A 47 12.41 -11.11 -18.16
C ARG A 47 11.64 -12.04 -19.12
N GLU A 48 12.35 -12.85 -19.92
CA GLU A 48 11.72 -13.78 -20.87
C GLU A 48 10.95 -14.89 -20.13
N GLU A 49 11.53 -15.48 -19.08
CA GLU A 49 10.87 -16.49 -18.24
C GLU A 49 9.63 -15.91 -17.56
N PHE A 50 9.74 -14.70 -17.03
CA PHE A 50 8.62 -13.99 -16.40
C PHE A 50 7.51 -13.64 -17.39
N ALA A 51 7.84 -13.09 -18.56
CA ALA A 51 6.85 -12.73 -19.59
C ALA A 51 6.06 -13.96 -20.07
N ALA A 52 6.71 -15.14 -20.18
CA ALA A 52 6.04 -16.39 -20.52
C ALA A 52 5.04 -16.81 -19.43
N GLN A 53 5.42 -16.69 -18.15
CA GLN A 53 4.54 -16.97 -17.02
C GLN A 53 3.37 -15.97 -16.96
N GLN A 54 3.63 -14.67 -17.13
CA GLN A 54 2.60 -13.64 -17.18
C GLN A 54 1.55 -13.93 -18.26
N GLN A 55 1.97 -14.33 -19.45
CA GLN A 55 1.05 -14.68 -20.53
C GLN A 55 0.20 -15.92 -20.19
N GLU A 56 0.77 -16.91 -19.49
CA GLU A 56 0.03 -18.11 -19.05
C GLU A 56 -1.03 -17.75 -18.00
N GLU A 57 -0.68 -16.91 -17.04
CA GLU A 57 -1.58 -16.51 -15.94
C GLU A 57 -2.67 -15.54 -16.41
N LEU A 58 -2.30 -14.49 -17.15
CA LEU A 58 -3.22 -13.42 -17.52
C LEU A 58 -3.94 -13.65 -18.85
N GLN A 59 -3.42 -14.51 -19.74
CA GLN A 59 -4.07 -14.93 -21.00
C GLN A 59 -4.57 -13.75 -21.86
N TYR A 60 -3.74 -12.71 -22.06
CA TYR A 60 -4.07 -11.59 -22.91
C TYR A 60 -4.33 -11.99 -24.37
N THR A 61 -5.29 -11.33 -25.00
CA THR A 61 -5.61 -11.56 -26.42
C THR A 61 -4.88 -10.55 -27.31
N GLU A 62 -4.51 -10.98 -28.52
CA GLU A 62 -3.93 -10.08 -29.51
C GLU A 62 -4.96 -9.03 -29.97
N ALA A 63 -4.52 -7.78 -30.15
CA ALA A 63 -5.37 -6.73 -30.65
C ALA A 63 -5.80 -7.00 -32.09
N ALA A 64 -7.10 -6.94 -32.36
CA ALA A 64 -7.64 -7.03 -33.72
C ALA A 64 -7.20 -5.82 -34.56
N THR A 65 -7.18 -4.63 -33.96
CA THR A 65 -6.72 -3.39 -34.59
C THR A 65 -6.03 -2.53 -33.52
N PRO A 66 -4.69 -2.43 -33.52
CA PRO A 66 -3.98 -1.50 -32.64
C PRO A 66 -4.39 -0.05 -32.91
N GLY A 67 -4.37 0.79 -31.87
CA GLY A 67 -4.68 2.21 -31.92
C GLY A 67 -5.79 2.63 -30.96
N GLY A 68 -6.12 3.89 -30.96
CA GLY A 68 -7.13 4.50 -30.11
C GLY A 68 -6.55 5.17 -28.86
N THR A 69 -7.41 5.90 -28.18
CA THR A 69 -7.12 6.56 -26.91
C THR A 69 -7.88 5.86 -25.81
N PHE A 70 -7.20 5.52 -24.73
CA PHE A 70 -7.85 5.11 -23.48
C PHE A 70 -8.00 6.34 -22.59
N ILE A 71 -9.23 6.64 -22.19
CA ILE A 71 -9.58 7.79 -21.36
C ILE A 71 -9.93 7.27 -19.96
N ASP A 72 -8.99 7.45 -19.05
CA ASP A 72 -9.15 7.17 -17.64
C ASP A 72 -9.65 8.40 -16.88
N ALA A 73 -10.09 8.24 -15.64
CA ALA A 73 -10.67 9.32 -14.87
C ALA A 73 -10.29 9.28 -13.39
N ASN A 74 -10.10 10.46 -12.81
CA ASN A 74 -9.91 10.61 -11.39
C ASN A 74 -10.58 11.89 -10.87
N THR A 75 -10.83 11.98 -9.57
CA THR A 75 -11.35 13.19 -8.92
C THR A 75 -10.26 14.08 -8.34
N ALA A 76 -8.99 13.69 -8.46
CA ALA A 76 -7.84 14.50 -8.07
C ALA A 76 -6.85 14.63 -9.23
N ASP A 77 -6.15 15.77 -9.29
CA ASP A 77 -5.09 16.02 -10.25
C ASP A 77 -3.74 15.54 -9.73
N ILE A 78 -2.81 15.25 -10.63
CA ILE A 78 -1.42 14.94 -10.27
C ILE A 78 -0.74 16.19 -9.69
N GLN A 79 0.35 16.01 -8.93
CA GLN A 79 1.05 17.13 -8.30
C GLN A 79 2.40 17.44 -8.93
N THR A 80 3.03 16.46 -9.57
CA THR A 80 4.32 16.59 -10.21
C THR A 80 4.50 15.54 -11.30
N VAL A 81 5.40 15.79 -12.24
CA VAL A 81 5.88 14.76 -13.18
C VAL A 81 7.37 14.42 -12.94
N GLN A 82 7.92 14.78 -11.76
CA GLN A 82 9.23 14.36 -11.30
C GLN A 82 9.10 13.15 -10.36
N PRO A 83 9.48 11.93 -10.78
CA PRO A 83 9.09 10.71 -10.09
C PRO A 83 9.69 10.54 -8.68
N LEU A 84 10.88 11.10 -8.40
CA LEU A 84 11.46 11.03 -7.06
C LEU A 84 10.78 11.97 -6.04
N LEU A 85 9.87 12.83 -6.51
CA LEU A 85 9.09 13.79 -5.68
C LEU A 85 7.61 13.45 -5.62
N ALA A 86 7.17 12.37 -6.26
CA ALA A 86 5.79 11.91 -6.26
C ALA A 86 5.46 11.20 -4.93
N GLU A 87 4.33 11.56 -4.33
CA GLU A 87 3.89 10.99 -3.04
C GLU A 87 2.45 10.47 -3.11
N GLU A 88 1.64 10.99 -4.04
CA GLU A 88 0.24 10.61 -4.17
C GLU A 88 0.04 9.51 -5.22
N GLU A 89 -0.92 8.65 -4.96
CA GLU A 89 -1.25 7.51 -5.79
C GLU A 89 -1.54 7.89 -7.24
N PHE A 90 -2.39 8.90 -7.47
CA PHE A 90 -2.73 9.34 -8.82
C PHE A 90 -1.55 9.86 -9.64
N THR A 91 -0.60 10.51 -8.96
CA THR A 91 0.66 10.94 -9.57
C THR A 91 1.50 9.73 -9.94
N ILE A 92 1.58 8.74 -9.05
CA ILE A 92 2.36 7.49 -9.25
C ILE A 92 1.79 6.69 -10.43
N GLU A 93 0.47 6.52 -10.54
CA GLU A 93 -0.18 5.82 -11.66
C GLU A 93 0.20 6.40 -13.03
N VAL A 94 0.21 7.72 -13.17
CA VAL A 94 0.65 8.37 -14.41
C VAL A 94 2.15 8.18 -14.64
N LEU A 95 2.96 8.26 -13.57
CA LEU A 95 4.41 8.15 -13.68
C LEU A 95 4.88 6.73 -13.97
N ASP A 96 4.16 5.69 -13.54
CA ASP A 96 4.41 4.28 -13.87
C ASP A 96 4.29 4.00 -15.38
N LEU A 97 3.56 4.86 -16.11
CA LEU A 97 3.47 4.77 -17.56
C LEU A 97 4.62 5.49 -18.29
N VAL A 98 5.29 6.43 -17.61
CA VAL A 98 6.34 7.27 -18.18
C VAL A 98 7.75 6.83 -17.77
N TYR A 99 7.90 6.40 -16.51
CA TYR A 99 9.19 6.02 -15.92
C TYR A 99 9.17 4.57 -15.48
N ASP A 100 10.29 3.91 -15.61
CA ASP A 100 10.50 2.58 -15.08
C ASP A 100 11.36 2.63 -13.80
N THR A 101 11.21 1.59 -12.98
CA THR A 101 12.07 1.25 -11.85
C THR A 101 13.04 0.12 -12.23
N LEU A 102 13.88 -0.35 -11.31
CA LEU A 102 14.75 -1.50 -11.61
C LEU A 102 13.96 -2.80 -11.75
N VAL A 103 12.97 -2.99 -10.90
CA VAL A 103 12.13 -4.20 -10.84
C VAL A 103 10.67 -3.79 -10.69
N GLY A 104 9.76 -4.59 -11.18
CA GLY A 104 8.32 -4.35 -11.03
C GLY A 104 7.64 -5.34 -10.11
N GLY A 105 6.33 -5.32 -10.13
CA GLY A 105 5.45 -6.24 -9.41
C GLY A 105 4.65 -7.12 -10.35
N SER A 106 4.58 -8.40 -10.04
CA SER A 106 3.74 -9.35 -10.77
C SER A 106 2.26 -9.01 -10.61
N LEU A 107 1.54 -8.88 -11.71
CA LEU A 107 0.12 -8.51 -11.75
C LEU A 107 -0.84 -9.62 -11.29
N TRP A 108 -0.36 -10.82 -11.00
CA TRP A 108 -1.21 -11.91 -10.51
C TRP A 108 -0.97 -12.30 -9.05
N ASN A 109 0.21 -11.95 -8.46
CA ASN A 109 0.52 -12.30 -7.08
C ASN A 109 1.32 -11.24 -6.31
N GLY A 110 1.66 -10.10 -6.94
CA GLY A 110 2.38 -8.99 -6.34
C GLY A 110 3.85 -9.26 -5.99
N GLN A 111 4.38 -10.42 -6.36
CA GLN A 111 5.79 -10.73 -6.13
C GLN A 111 6.69 -9.89 -7.04
N ILE A 112 7.92 -9.64 -6.58
CA ILE A 112 8.90 -8.85 -7.35
C ILE A 112 9.24 -9.55 -8.66
N ALA A 113 9.23 -8.78 -9.74
CA ALA A 113 9.34 -9.27 -11.10
C ALA A 113 10.39 -8.51 -11.94
N PRO A 114 11.08 -9.19 -12.87
CA PRO A 114 12.04 -8.57 -13.79
C PRO A 114 11.33 -8.05 -15.06
N ASP A 115 10.32 -7.22 -14.91
CA ASP A 115 9.53 -6.65 -16.00
C ASP A 115 9.82 -5.18 -16.28
N GLN A 116 10.71 -4.57 -15.49
CA GLN A 116 11.16 -3.19 -15.61
C GLN A 116 12.60 -3.11 -16.20
N LEU A 117 13.47 -2.22 -15.73
CA LEU A 117 14.79 -1.98 -16.31
C LEU A 117 15.82 -3.11 -16.12
N ALA A 118 15.64 -3.99 -15.12
CA ALA A 118 16.49 -5.17 -14.97
C ALA A 118 15.92 -6.38 -15.75
N ASP A 119 16.80 -7.07 -16.49
CA ASP A 119 16.44 -8.35 -17.12
C ASP A 119 16.40 -9.49 -16.09
N TYR A 120 17.21 -9.42 -15.06
CA TYR A 120 17.24 -10.31 -13.90
C TYR A 120 18.16 -9.72 -12.83
N TRP A 121 18.12 -10.27 -11.65
CA TRP A 121 19.06 -9.94 -10.57
C TRP A 121 19.53 -11.19 -9.85
N GLU A 122 20.63 -11.04 -9.14
CA GLU A 122 21.22 -12.06 -8.27
C GLU A 122 21.30 -11.53 -6.84
N VAL A 123 21.03 -12.40 -5.88
CA VAL A 123 21.25 -12.13 -4.46
C VAL A 123 22.40 -13.01 -4.00
N ALA A 124 23.46 -12.41 -3.50
CA ALA A 124 24.62 -13.14 -3.01
C ALA A 124 24.29 -13.98 -1.76
N ALA A 125 25.13 -14.96 -1.44
CA ALA A 125 24.93 -15.84 -0.29
C ALA A 125 24.90 -15.11 1.08
N ASP A 126 25.34 -13.85 1.12
CA ASP A 126 25.25 -12.99 2.31
C ASP A 126 23.82 -12.45 2.55
N GLY A 127 22.93 -12.59 1.56
CA GLY A 127 21.55 -12.06 1.60
C GLY A 127 21.46 -10.52 1.60
N ARG A 128 22.56 -9.81 1.33
CA ARG A 128 22.67 -8.35 1.38
C ARG A 128 23.03 -7.72 0.03
N THR A 129 23.81 -8.42 -0.77
CA THR A 129 24.33 -7.92 -2.04
C THR A 129 23.40 -8.31 -3.17
N TYR A 130 22.79 -7.33 -3.79
CA TYR A 130 21.89 -7.45 -4.94
C TYR A 130 22.60 -6.92 -6.19
N THR A 131 22.73 -7.77 -7.21
CA THR A 131 23.36 -7.40 -8.48
C THR A 131 22.31 -7.43 -9.58
N PHE A 132 22.00 -6.28 -10.16
CA PHE A 132 21.00 -6.12 -11.22
C PHE A 132 21.69 -6.10 -12.58
N HIS A 133 21.23 -6.91 -13.51
CA HIS A 133 21.64 -6.94 -14.90
C HIS A 133 20.62 -6.20 -15.75
N LEU A 134 21.01 -5.06 -16.30
CA LEU A 134 20.12 -4.11 -16.96
C LEU A 134 19.79 -4.51 -18.39
N ASN A 135 18.60 -4.14 -18.86
CA ASN A 135 18.14 -4.40 -20.22
C ASN A 135 18.90 -3.50 -21.21
N LYS A 136 19.69 -4.11 -22.06
CA LYS A 136 20.54 -3.42 -23.07
C LYS A 136 19.75 -2.74 -24.19
N ASN A 137 18.45 -3.03 -24.31
CA ASN A 137 17.60 -2.43 -25.33
C ASN A 137 16.82 -1.22 -24.77
N ALA A 138 16.91 -0.96 -23.47
CA ALA A 138 16.25 0.19 -22.85
C ALA A 138 16.93 1.50 -23.33
N THR A 139 16.09 2.44 -23.74
CA THR A 139 16.52 3.79 -24.12
C THR A 139 15.60 4.82 -23.49
N TRP A 140 16.12 5.99 -23.24
CA TRP A 140 15.32 7.13 -22.86
C TRP A 140 14.37 7.56 -23.99
N HIS A 141 13.27 8.22 -23.66
CA HIS A 141 12.25 8.68 -24.63
C HIS A 141 12.82 9.62 -25.71
N ASP A 142 13.92 10.29 -25.42
CA ASP A 142 14.62 11.16 -26.37
C ASP A 142 15.65 10.40 -27.26
N GLY A 143 15.79 9.09 -27.04
CA GLY A 143 16.68 8.21 -27.78
C GLY A 143 18.11 8.11 -27.23
N THR A 144 18.38 8.72 -26.07
CA THR A 144 19.65 8.53 -25.35
C THR A 144 19.72 7.13 -24.77
N ASP A 145 20.91 6.52 -24.75
CA ASP A 145 21.12 5.20 -24.17
C ASP A 145 20.91 5.24 -22.64
N PHE A 146 20.20 4.25 -22.11
CA PHE A 146 20.06 4.01 -20.67
C PHE A 146 21.23 3.17 -20.16
N THR A 147 21.81 3.53 -19.01
CA THR A 147 22.95 2.83 -18.41
C THR A 147 22.88 2.77 -16.88
N ALA A 148 23.71 1.94 -16.26
CA ALA A 148 23.85 1.88 -14.80
C ALA A 148 24.35 3.21 -14.19
N ALA A 149 24.90 4.13 -14.99
CA ALA A 149 25.25 5.47 -14.51
C ALA A 149 24.02 6.34 -14.23
N ASP A 150 22.89 6.11 -14.93
CA ASP A 150 21.61 6.76 -14.63
C ASP A 150 21.02 6.20 -13.35
N VAL A 151 21.12 4.88 -13.13
CA VAL A 151 20.68 4.22 -11.91
C VAL A 151 21.45 4.74 -10.70
N GLN A 152 22.80 4.83 -10.82
CA GLN A 152 23.63 5.38 -9.74
C GLN A 152 23.27 6.84 -9.45
N PHE A 153 23.11 7.66 -10.49
CA PHE A 153 22.72 9.06 -10.33
C PHE A 153 21.37 9.21 -9.59
N SER A 154 20.38 8.39 -9.95
CA SER A 154 19.08 8.39 -9.32
C SER A 154 19.15 7.95 -7.85
N ALA A 155 19.97 6.93 -7.54
CA ALA A 155 20.23 6.48 -6.17
C ALA A 155 20.93 7.58 -5.34
N ASP A 156 21.94 8.25 -5.90
CA ASP A 156 22.65 9.36 -5.26
C ASP A 156 21.69 10.53 -4.97
N ALA A 157 20.77 10.84 -5.91
CA ALA A 157 19.75 11.87 -5.73
C ALA A 157 18.74 11.47 -4.67
N LEU A 158 18.21 10.25 -4.71
CA LEU A 158 17.24 9.75 -3.74
C LEU A 158 17.80 9.70 -2.31
N ALA A 159 19.06 9.31 -2.15
CA ALA A 159 19.74 9.25 -0.86
C ALA A 159 20.07 10.64 -0.27
N ASN A 160 19.99 11.70 -1.08
CA ASN A 160 20.34 13.05 -0.63
C ASN A 160 19.10 13.79 -0.10
N PRO A 161 19.06 14.22 1.18
CA PRO A 161 17.92 14.96 1.73
C PRO A 161 17.58 16.27 1.00
N GLU A 162 18.54 16.87 0.27
CA GLU A 162 18.29 18.09 -0.51
C GLU A 162 17.33 17.88 -1.67
N THR A 163 17.14 16.64 -2.13
CA THR A 163 16.12 16.28 -3.14
C THR A 163 14.71 16.53 -2.63
N GLY A 164 14.49 16.38 -1.33
CA GLY A 164 13.18 16.53 -0.70
C GLY A 164 12.23 15.38 -1.00
N SER A 165 12.75 14.20 -1.35
CA SER A 165 11.98 12.99 -1.57
C SER A 165 11.51 12.39 -0.24
N ALA A 166 10.26 11.99 -0.16
CA ALA A 166 9.71 11.27 1.00
C ALA A 166 10.35 9.88 1.20
N TYR A 167 10.91 9.30 0.14
CA TYR A 167 11.51 7.96 0.16
C TYR A 167 12.97 7.94 0.62
N THR A 168 13.60 9.10 0.82
CA THR A 168 15.02 9.20 1.23
C THR A 168 15.32 8.37 2.48
N GLY A 169 14.48 8.51 3.52
CA GLY A 169 14.68 7.81 4.80
C GLY A 169 14.69 6.30 4.66
N ASN A 170 13.73 5.74 3.92
CA ASN A 170 13.61 4.30 3.68
C ASN A 170 14.80 3.79 2.86
N PHE A 171 15.19 4.51 1.80
CA PHE A 171 16.29 4.10 0.94
C PHE A 171 17.62 4.00 1.70
N ILE A 172 18.02 5.05 2.43
CA ILE A 172 19.26 5.03 3.23
C ILE A 172 19.17 4.15 4.47
N GLY A 173 17.98 3.84 4.96
CA GLY A 173 17.74 2.88 6.05
C GLY A 173 17.95 1.44 5.56
N THR A 174 17.55 1.14 4.34
CA THR A 174 17.63 -0.19 3.75
C THR A 174 19.01 -0.47 3.11
N PHE A 175 19.62 0.50 2.43
CA PHE A 175 20.86 0.30 1.68
C PHE A 175 22.04 1.09 2.28
N GLU A 176 23.18 0.41 2.48
CA GLU A 176 24.40 1.04 2.97
C GLU A 176 25.30 1.55 1.85
N SER A 177 25.19 0.97 0.63
CA SER A 177 25.97 1.40 -0.53
C SER A 177 25.36 0.91 -1.85
N TRP A 178 25.68 1.63 -2.94
CA TRP A 178 25.25 1.33 -4.30
C TRP A 178 26.28 1.82 -5.31
N ARG A 179 26.38 1.13 -6.44
CA ARG A 179 27.33 1.52 -7.49
C ARG A 179 27.00 0.91 -8.85
N ALA A 180 27.31 1.62 -9.91
CA ALA A 180 27.48 1.06 -11.24
C ALA A 180 28.79 0.25 -11.27
N ILE A 181 28.70 -1.03 -11.68
CA ILE A 181 29.88 -1.90 -11.88
C ILE A 181 30.46 -1.67 -13.28
N ASP A 182 29.57 -1.62 -14.26
CA ASP A 182 29.82 -1.29 -15.66
C ASP A 182 28.53 -0.67 -16.24
N ASP A 183 28.44 -0.50 -17.58
CA ASP A 183 27.30 0.16 -18.21
C ASP A 183 25.98 -0.61 -18.04
N ASP A 184 26.05 -1.93 -17.87
CA ASP A 184 24.88 -2.84 -17.84
C ASP A 184 24.66 -3.49 -16.48
N THR A 185 25.47 -3.17 -15.45
CA THR A 185 25.43 -3.85 -14.15
C THR A 185 25.42 -2.85 -13.00
N PHE A 186 24.42 -2.97 -12.14
CA PHE A 186 24.27 -2.15 -10.94
C PHE A 186 24.21 -3.00 -9.67
N GLU A 187 24.86 -2.56 -8.61
CA GLU A 187 24.91 -3.26 -7.33
C GLU A 187 24.32 -2.40 -6.21
N LEU A 188 23.42 -3.02 -5.41
CA LEU A 188 22.92 -2.49 -4.14
C LEU A 188 23.39 -3.40 -3.01
N ILE A 189 23.86 -2.82 -1.88
CA ILE A 189 24.21 -3.56 -0.69
C ILE A 189 23.29 -3.12 0.45
N ALA A 190 22.44 -4.02 0.93
CA ALA A 190 21.55 -3.76 2.05
C ALA A 190 22.30 -3.66 3.38
N THR A 191 21.78 -2.91 4.33
CA THR A 191 22.33 -2.76 5.69
C THR A 191 22.38 -4.08 6.44
N GLU A 192 21.40 -4.97 6.21
CA GLU A 192 21.33 -6.34 6.77
C GLU A 192 20.75 -7.32 5.73
N PRO A 193 20.90 -8.64 5.94
CA PRO A 193 20.23 -9.63 5.09
C PRO A 193 18.71 -9.48 5.21
N THR A 194 18.04 -9.16 4.10
CA THR A 194 16.60 -8.96 4.12
C THR A 194 15.94 -9.26 2.78
N TYR A 195 14.86 -10.03 2.81
CA TYR A 195 13.99 -10.26 1.66
C TYR A 195 13.25 -8.98 1.23
N THR A 196 12.95 -8.08 2.19
CA THR A 196 12.13 -6.89 1.92
C THR A 196 12.85 -5.80 1.14
N ALA A 197 14.19 -5.85 0.99
CA ALA A 197 14.95 -4.84 0.25
C ALA A 197 14.45 -4.62 -1.19
N LEU A 198 13.97 -5.68 -1.87
CA LEU A 198 13.45 -5.57 -3.22
C LEU A 198 12.13 -4.81 -3.29
N PHE A 199 11.31 -4.84 -2.23
CA PHE A 199 10.07 -4.06 -2.17
C PHE A 199 10.34 -2.56 -1.99
N GLU A 200 11.43 -2.19 -1.35
CA GLU A 200 11.83 -0.79 -1.19
C GLU A 200 12.25 -0.13 -2.50
N ILE A 201 12.71 -0.91 -3.47
CA ILE A 201 13.10 -0.39 -4.79
C ILE A 201 11.97 -0.37 -5.83
N LEU A 202 10.76 -0.83 -5.48
CA LEU A 202 9.60 -0.68 -6.36
C LEU A 202 9.20 0.79 -6.57
N SER A 203 9.52 1.67 -5.62
CA SER A 203 9.34 3.12 -5.72
C SER A 203 10.62 3.87 -6.12
N PHE A 204 11.67 3.14 -6.49
CA PHE A 204 12.94 3.71 -6.92
C PHE A 204 12.92 3.96 -8.43
N TYR A 205 12.27 5.02 -8.86
CA TYR A 205 12.28 5.47 -10.26
C TYR A 205 13.65 5.93 -10.70
N ILE A 206 13.98 5.60 -11.93
CA ILE A 206 15.23 6.06 -12.53
C ILE A 206 14.97 7.32 -13.36
N VAL A 207 15.80 8.34 -13.15
CA VAL A 207 15.71 9.64 -13.85
C VAL A 207 16.89 9.85 -14.78
N PRO A 208 16.70 10.54 -15.93
CA PRO A 208 17.75 10.72 -16.93
C PRO A 208 18.85 11.66 -16.42
N LYS A 209 20.02 11.09 -16.11
CA LYS A 209 21.17 11.83 -15.63
C LYS A 209 21.52 13.02 -16.53
N HIS A 210 21.50 12.85 -17.85
CA HIS A 210 21.87 13.90 -18.81
C HIS A 210 20.97 15.15 -18.75
N LEU A 211 19.74 15.04 -18.22
CA LEU A 211 18.84 16.18 -18.03
C LEU A 211 18.92 16.78 -16.61
N TRP A 212 19.23 15.96 -15.60
CA TRP A 212 19.11 16.40 -14.22
C TRP A 212 20.45 16.64 -13.51
N GLU A 213 21.58 16.13 -14.01
CA GLU A 213 22.88 16.24 -13.32
C GLU A 213 23.39 17.70 -13.12
N ASN A 214 22.91 18.64 -13.92
CA ASN A 214 23.27 20.04 -13.81
C ASN A 214 22.22 20.91 -13.10
N VAL A 215 21.13 20.31 -12.61
CA VAL A 215 20.10 20.99 -11.80
C VAL A 215 20.41 20.75 -10.33
N PRO A 216 20.58 21.78 -9.49
CA PRO A 216 20.74 21.59 -8.05
C PRO A 216 19.55 20.81 -7.47
N LEU A 217 19.80 19.81 -6.61
CA LEU A 217 18.75 18.94 -6.05
C LEU A 217 17.62 19.73 -5.37
N ALA A 218 17.95 20.75 -4.60
CA ALA A 218 16.97 21.61 -3.94
C ALA A 218 16.07 22.41 -4.90
N GLU A 219 16.42 22.48 -6.18
CA GLU A 219 15.63 23.18 -7.22
C GLU A 219 14.76 22.24 -8.04
N TRP A 220 14.89 20.92 -7.88
CA TRP A 220 14.14 19.94 -8.67
C TRP A 220 12.63 20.14 -8.62
N ARG A 221 12.08 20.44 -7.44
CA ARG A 221 10.65 20.69 -7.26
C ARG A 221 10.12 21.89 -8.06
N ASN A 222 10.98 22.85 -8.37
CA ASN A 222 10.62 24.07 -9.09
C ASN A 222 11.06 24.05 -10.57
N ASP A 223 11.68 22.96 -11.01
CA ASP A 223 12.14 22.83 -12.41
C ASP A 223 10.93 22.70 -13.36
N PRO A 224 10.97 23.31 -14.55
CA PRO A 224 9.93 23.14 -15.57
C PRO A 224 9.64 21.69 -15.95
N GLY A 225 10.63 20.79 -15.82
CA GLY A 225 10.47 19.35 -15.98
C GLY A 225 9.61 18.72 -14.88
N ALA A 226 9.68 19.20 -13.64
CA ALA A 226 8.88 18.69 -12.53
C ALA A 226 7.42 19.16 -12.56
N SER A 227 7.19 20.38 -13.07
CA SER A 227 5.84 20.95 -13.25
C SER A 227 5.17 20.58 -14.58
N GLY A 228 5.85 19.83 -15.45
CA GLY A 228 5.37 19.48 -16.79
C GLY A 228 5.25 20.65 -17.76
N THR A 229 5.67 21.86 -17.37
CA THR A 229 5.59 23.05 -18.24
C THR A 229 6.62 23.06 -19.38
N ASP A 230 7.63 22.21 -19.27
CA ASP A 230 8.55 21.89 -20.37
C ASP A 230 8.52 20.36 -20.61
N PRO A 231 7.64 19.88 -21.52
CA PRO A 231 7.52 18.46 -21.83
C PRO A 231 8.82 17.81 -22.33
N SER A 232 9.74 18.58 -22.91
CA SER A 232 11.03 18.05 -23.38
C SER A 232 11.97 17.60 -22.26
N ARG A 233 11.66 17.96 -21.02
CA ARG A 233 12.38 17.55 -19.81
C ARG A 233 11.71 16.40 -19.06
N VAL A 234 10.49 16.01 -19.45
CA VAL A 234 9.78 14.86 -18.91
C VAL A 234 10.12 13.64 -19.77
N VAL A 235 11.26 13.05 -19.48
CA VAL A 235 11.86 11.97 -20.27
C VAL A 235 12.06 10.76 -19.38
N GLY A 236 11.28 9.70 -19.63
CA GLY A 236 11.36 8.41 -18.98
C GLY A 236 11.84 7.32 -19.92
N THR A 237 11.69 6.06 -19.49
CA THR A 237 12.00 4.87 -20.27
C THR A 237 10.73 4.04 -20.56
N GLY A 238 9.60 4.43 -19.97
CA GLY A 238 8.33 3.70 -19.93
C GLY A 238 7.61 3.52 -21.26
N PRO A 239 6.48 2.80 -21.23
CA PRO A 239 5.68 2.46 -22.42
C PRO A 239 4.99 3.66 -23.08
N PHE A 240 4.78 4.74 -22.33
CA PHE A 240 4.21 5.98 -22.86
C PHE A 240 5.14 7.16 -22.58
N LYS A 241 5.06 8.17 -23.47
CA LYS A 241 5.78 9.44 -23.37
C LYS A 241 4.85 10.53 -22.91
N PHE A 242 5.29 11.36 -21.99
CA PHE A 242 4.57 12.55 -21.57
C PHE A 242 4.40 13.53 -22.74
N GLN A 243 3.18 14.00 -22.96
CA GLN A 243 2.87 15.01 -23.97
C GLN A 243 2.48 16.32 -23.33
N GLU A 244 1.51 16.34 -22.43
CA GLU A 244 0.94 17.56 -21.86
C GLU A 244 0.23 17.28 -20.52
N TRP A 245 0.29 18.25 -19.62
CA TRP A 245 -0.53 18.32 -18.41
C TRP A 245 -1.27 19.67 -18.37
N ILE A 246 -2.59 19.64 -18.49
CA ILE A 246 -3.48 20.79 -18.30
C ILE A 246 -4.03 20.72 -16.88
N GLN A 247 -3.45 21.50 -15.98
CA GLN A 247 -3.79 21.44 -14.55
C GLN A 247 -5.28 21.59 -14.29
N GLY A 248 -5.82 20.66 -13.51
CA GLY A 248 -7.24 20.58 -13.17
C GLY A 248 -8.16 20.08 -14.30
N ASP A 249 -7.60 19.61 -15.42
CA ASP A 249 -8.35 19.07 -16.56
C ASP A 249 -7.85 17.69 -16.98
N SER A 250 -6.59 17.57 -17.42
CA SER A 250 -6.11 16.30 -17.97
C SER A 250 -4.59 16.17 -18.04
N VAL A 251 -4.12 14.91 -18.06
CA VAL A 251 -2.76 14.53 -18.44
C VAL A 251 -2.83 13.66 -19.69
N THR A 252 -2.03 13.99 -20.70
CA THR A 252 -1.97 13.23 -21.96
C THR A 252 -0.60 12.58 -22.13
N LEU A 253 -0.62 11.27 -22.35
CA LEU A 253 0.55 10.48 -22.71
C LEU A 253 0.35 9.90 -24.11
N VAL A 254 1.46 9.72 -24.86
CA VAL A 254 1.45 9.10 -26.19
C VAL A 254 2.36 7.89 -26.22
N ARG A 255 2.02 6.92 -27.05
CA ARG A 255 2.76 5.65 -27.17
C ARG A 255 4.25 5.86 -27.42
N ASN A 256 5.07 5.09 -26.73
CA ASN A 256 6.49 4.93 -27.03
C ASN A 256 6.71 3.77 -28.01
N ASP A 257 6.80 4.06 -29.31
CA ASP A 257 7.05 3.04 -30.34
C ASP A 257 8.43 2.36 -30.22
N ALA A 258 9.32 2.90 -29.41
CA ALA A 258 10.65 2.37 -29.15
C ALA A 258 10.76 1.69 -27.78
N TYR A 259 9.63 1.41 -27.11
CA TYR A 259 9.65 0.75 -25.82
C TYR A 259 10.31 -0.62 -25.88
N TYR A 260 11.23 -0.88 -24.97
CA TYR A 260 12.03 -2.11 -24.94
C TYR A 260 11.23 -3.35 -24.47
N GLY A 261 10.09 -3.14 -23.81
CA GLY A 261 9.13 -4.16 -23.45
C GLY A 261 8.05 -4.39 -24.53
N LYS A 262 6.84 -4.70 -24.10
CA LYS A 262 5.69 -4.80 -25.02
C LYS A 262 5.25 -3.38 -25.43
N VAL A 263 5.41 -3.03 -26.71
CA VAL A 263 4.91 -1.76 -27.25
C VAL A 263 3.38 -1.70 -27.10
N PRO A 264 2.82 -0.65 -26.49
CA PRO A 264 1.38 -0.51 -26.27
C PRO A 264 0.57 -0.63 -27.56
N TYR A 265 -0.60 -1.25 -27.48
CA TYR A 265 -1.56 -1.23 -28.59
C TYR A 265 -2.21 0.15 -28.76
N LEU A 266 -2.45 0.87 -27.65
CA LEU A 266 -3.03 2.23 -27.64
C LEU A 266 -2.11 3.25 -28.31
N ASP A 267 -2.68 4.26 -28.98
CA ASP A 267 -1.93 5.43 -29.47
C ASP A 267 -1.66 6.44 -28.36
N SER A 268 -2.59 6.54 -27.38
CA SER A 268 -2.50 7.47 -26.27
C SER A 268 -3.30 7.01 -25.06
N TYR A 269 -2.88 7.51 -23.90
CA TYR A 269 -3.57 7.45 -22.61
C TYR A 269 -3.90 8.88 -22.17
N VAL A 270 -5.09 9.10 -21.66
CA VAL A 270 -5.52 10.38 -21.12
C VAL A 270 -6.15 10.18 -19.75
N LEU A 271 -5.55 10.73 -18.69
CA LEU A 271 -6.20 10.84 -17.40
C LEU A 271 -7.02 12.14 -17.39
N ARG A 272 -8.32 12.08 -17.14
CA ARG A 272 -9.18 13.25 -16.96
C ARG A 272 -9.54 13.49 -15.51
N VAL A 273 -9.48 14.77 -15.09
CA VAL A 273 -9.83 15.18 -13.74
C VAL A 273 -11.30 15.60 -13.68
N TRP A 274 -12.07 14.95 -12.81
CA TRP A 274 -13.49 15.23 -12.62
C TRP A 274 -13.75 15.92 -11.26
N PRO A 275 -14.74 16.81 -11.16
CA PRO A 275 -14.98 17.59 -9.94
C PRO A 275 -15.43 16.75 -8.75
N ASP A 276 -16.10 15.63 -9.00
CA ASP A 276 -16.60 14.70 -7.98
C ASP A 276 -16.93 13.33 -8.57
N GLN A 277 -17.09 12.35 -7.69
CA GLN A 277 -17.39 10.94 -8.02
C GLN A 277 -18.67 10.81 -8.86
N THR A 278 -19.74 11.56 -8.52
CA THR A 278 -21.01 11.49 -9.27
C THR A 278 -20.85 11.94 -10.72
N ALA A 279 -20.06 13.02 -10.94
CA ALA A 279 -19.79 13.51 -12.29
C ALA A 279 -18.96 12.49 -13.09
N MET A 280 -17.97 11.85 -12.45
CA MET A 280 -17.13 10.82 -13.05
C MET A 280 -17.95 9.58 -13.45
N VAL A 281 -18.80 9.07 -12.57
CA VAL A 281 -19.71 7.94 -12.86
C VAL A 281 -20.68 8.29 -14.01
N ASN A 282 -21.23 9.50 -14.03
CA ASN A 282 -22.08 9.94 -15.13
C ASN A 282 -21.31 10.03 -16.46
N ALA A 283 -20.03 10.41 -16.43
CA ALA A 283 -19.20 10.45 -17.64
C ALA A 283 -18.96 9.03 -18.19
N LEU A 284 -18.75 8.04 -17.34
CA LEU A 284 -18.67 6.62 -17.74
C LEU A 284 -19.98 6.15 -18.39
N LEU A 285 -21.12 6.44 -17.75
CA LEU A 285 -22.46 6.09 -18.26
C LEU A 285 -22.82 6.78 -19.57
N ASN A 286 -22.19 7.91 -19.90
CA ASN A 286 -22.39 8.68 -21.13
C ASN A 286 -21.31 8.44 -22.20
N ASP A 287 -20.44 7.46 -22.02
CA ASP A 287 -19.32 7.15 -22.95
C ASP A 287 -18.29 8.29 -23.09
N GLU A 288 -18.14 9.17 -22.10
CA GLU A 288 -17.19 10.28 -22.12
C GLU A 288 -15.80 9.88 -21.59
N ILE A 289 -15.73 8.77 -20.84
CA ILE A 289 -14.51 8.12 -20.33
C ILE A 289 -14.62 6.61 -20.54
N ASP A 290 -13.48 5.92 -20.53
CA ASP A 290 -13.41 4.48 -20.80
C ASP A 290 -13.40 3.64 -19.54
N ALA A 291 -12.88 4.15 -18.44
CA ALA A 291 -12.85 3.49 -17.13
C ALA A 291 -12.99 4.49 -15.98
N ALA A 292 -13.43 3.99 -14.84
CA ALA A 292 -13.49 4.74 -13.58
C ALA A 292 -13.53 3.77 -12.40
N GLU A 293 -12.86 4.15 -11.30
CA GLU A 293 -13.04 3.51 -9.99
C GLU A 293 -14.44 3.87 -9.44
N LEU A 294 -15.12 2.87 -8.87
CA LEU A 294 -16.48 2.99 -8.33
C LEU A 294 -16.47 2.89 -6.81
N GLU A 295 -17.22 3.75 -6.15
CA GLU A 295 -17.57 3.56 -4.74
C GLU A 295 -18.78 2.60 -4.61
N ALA A 296 -18.90 1.88 -3.48
CA ALA A 296 -19.98 0.92 -3.26
C ALA A 296 -21.40 1.45 -3.58
N PRO A 297 -21.77 2.71 -3.27
CA PRO A 297 -23.09 3.26 -3.66
C PRO A 297 -23.29 3.43 -5.17
N ASP A 298 -22.20 3.57 -5.95
CA ASP A 298 -22.26 3.81 -7.41
C ASP A 298 -22.44 2.49 -8.17
N ILE A 299 -21.97 1.37 -7.62
CA ILE A 299 -21.98 0.07 -8.27
C ILE A 299 -23.39 -0.28 -8.76
N ALA A 300 -24.42 -0.11 -7.91
CA ALA A 300 -25.79 -0.43 -8.26
C ALA A 300 -26.33 0.40 -9.44
N ALA A 301 -25.75 1.59 -9.70
CA ALA A 301 -26.15 2.44 -10.83
C ALA A 301 -25.44 2.03 -12.14
N VAL A 302 -24.25 1.44 -12.04
CA VAL A 302 -23.39 1.08 -13.18
C VAL A 302 -23.56 -0.37 -13.56
N GLU A 303 -23.64 -1.27 -12.57
CA GLU A 303 -23.75 -2.71 -12.78
C GLU A 303 -25.04 -3.07 -13.54
N GLY A 304 -24.90 -3.88 -14.56
CA GLY A 304 -26.02 -4.26 -15.44
C GLY A 304 -26.35 -3.22 -16.52
N THR A 305 -25.65 -2.09 -16.59
CA THR A 305 -25.75 -1.15 -17.71
C THR A 305 -25.16 -1.78 -18.97
N PRO A 306 -25.93 -1.91 -20.07
CA PRO A 306 -25.42 -2.48 -21.31
C PRO A 306 -24.19 -1.72 -21.83
N GLY A 307 -23.13 -2.43 -22.15
CA GLY A 307 -21.89 -1.84 -22.66
C GLY A 307 -20.87 -1.45 -21.60
N ILE A 308 -21.14 -1.74 -20.31
CA ILE A 308 -20.21 -1.54 -19.22
C ILE A 308 -20.01 -2.84 -18.44
N THR A 309 -18.77 -3.18 -18.18
CA THR A 309 -18.35 -4.25 -17.29
C THR A 309 -17.93 -3.65 -15.96
N VAL A 310 -18.37 -4.25 -14.85
CA VAL A 310 -17.88 -3.93 -13.50
C VAL A 310 -17.09 -5.13 -12.97
N VAL A 311 -15.92 -4.87 -12.41
CA VAL A 311 -15.08 -5.88 -11.76
C VAL A 311 -14.86 -5.51 -10.31
N HIS A 312 -14.78 -6.53 -9.46
CA HIS A 312 -14.51 -6.40 -8.04
C HIS A 312 -13.28 -7.23 -7.70
N TYR A 313 -12.37 -6.68 -6.93
CA TYR A 313 -11.18 -7.40 -6.50
C TYR A 313 -10.79 -7.03 -5.08
N PRO A 314 -10.24 -7.97 -4.30
CA PRO A 314 -9.81 -7.70 -2.94
C PRO A 314 -8.64 -6.74 -2.91
N THR A 315 -8.54 -5.92 -1.86
CA THR A 315 -7.40 -5.05 -1.62
C THR A 315 -6.32 -5.75 -0.79
N ARG A 316 -5.16 -5.11 -0.68
CA ARG A 316 -4.08 -5.53 0.25
C ARG A 316 -4.31 -5.04 1.68
N GLY A 317 -5.47 -4.46 1.95
CA GLY A 317 -5.79 -3.74 3.17
C GLY A 317 -6.87 -4.40 4.02
N PHE A 318 -7.04 -3.82 5.18
CA PHE A 318 -8.14 -4.11 6.08
C PHE A 318 -8.63 -2.85 6.79
N SER A 319 -9.89 -2.88 7.24
CA SER A 319 -10.44 -1.88 8.15
C SER A 319 -10.45 -2.43 9.57
N TYR A 320 -10.06 -1.59 10.53
CA TYR A 320 -9.83 -2.01 11.91
C TYR A 320 -10.07 -0.85 12.87
N TYR A 321 -10.26 -1.17 14.13
CA TYR A 321 -10.03 -0.21 15.21
C TYR A 321 -8.87 -0.68 16.08
N GLU A 322 -8.12 0.28 16.62
CA GLU A 322 -6.94 0.06 17.43
C GLU A 322 -7.15 0.57 18.85
N PHE A 323 -6.39 -0.01 19.77
CA PHE A 323 -6.41 0.33 21.19
C PHE A 323 -5.11 1.01 21.59
N ASN A 324 -5.18 2.14 22.27
CA ASN A 324 -3.99 2.69 22.91
C ASN A 324 -3.65 1.87 24.16
N LEU A 325 -2.58 1.10 24.09
CA LEU A 325 -2.10 0.22 25.15
C LEU A 325 -1.15 0.93 26.13
N ASP A 326 -0.92 2.24 25.97
CA ASP A 326 -0.13 3.01 26.93
C ASP A 326 -0.90 3.20 28.25
N PRO A 327 -0.43 2.61 29.37
CA PRO A 327 -1.11 2.74 30.65
C PRO A 327 -1.06 4.18 31.21
N GLU A 328 -0.22 5.07 30.65
CA GLU A 328 -0.22 6.49 31.01
C GLU A 328 -1.39 7.26 30.35
N VAL A 329 -1.95 6.73 29.26
CA VAL A 329 -3.13 7.27 28.57
C VAL A 329 -4.41 6.62 29.10
N THR A 330 -4.45 5.29 29.09
CA THR A 330 -5.62 4.53 29.56
C THR A 330 -5.24 3.15 30.08
N THR A 331 -5.94 2.68 31.11
CA THR A 331 -5.76 1.31 31.65
C THR A 331 -6.85 0.34 31.21
N LYS A 332 -7.85 0.79 30.45
CA LYS A 332 -9.01 0.01 30.05
C LYS A 332 -8.65 -1.21 29.19
N TRP A 333 -7.63 -1.07 28.35
CA TRP A 333 -7.24 -2.05 27.33
C TRP A 333 -6.14 -3.02 27.76
N GLN A 334 -5.64 -2.94 28.98
CA GLN A 334 -4.53 -3.79 29.44
C GLN A 334 -4.89 -5.27 29.50
N ASP A 335 -6.16 -5.57 29.81
CA ASP A 335 -6.65 -6.94 29.82
C ASP A 335 -7.15 -7.34 28.42
N GLN A 336 -6.48 -8.32 27.81
CA GLN A 336 -6.82 -8.86 26.49
C GLN A 336 -8.30 -9.27 26.38
N ARG A 337 -8.91 -9.78 27.45
CA ARG A 337 -10.31 -10.20 27.44
C ARG A 337 -11.28 -9.06 27.16
N VAL A 338 -10.91 -7.83 27.55
CA VAL A 338 -11.72 -6.63 27.25
C VAL A 338 -11.66 -6.34 25.74
N ARG A 339 -10.46 -6.40 25.13
CA ARG A 339 -10.30 -6.18 23.69
C ARG A 339 -11.01 -7.25 22.87
N GLN A 340 -10.89 -8.51 23.26
CA GLN A 340 -11.62 -9.63 22.63
C GLN A 340 -13.13 -9.49 22.77
N ALA A 341 -13.63 -9.05 23.93
CA ALA A 341 -15.06 -8.87 24.16
C ALA A 341 -15.69 -7.87 23.18
N LEU A 342 -15.00 -6.76 22.89
CA LEU A 342 -15.48 -5.76 21.94
C LEU A 342 -15.64 -6.34 20.53
N LEU A 343 -14.79 -7.25 20.10
CA LEU A 343 -14.90 -7.89 18.78
C LEU A 343 -15.97 -8.98 18.76
N TYR A 344 -16.15 -9.80 19.83
CA TYR A 344 -17.24 -10.76 19.92
C TYR A 344 -18.63 -10.10 19.94
N ALA A 345 -18.73 -8.84 20.36
CA ALA A 345 -19.98 -8.09 20.37
C ALA A 345 -20.45 -7.64 18.97
N LEU A 346 -19.63 -7.78 17.95
CA LEU A 346 -19.90 -7.28 16.60
C LEU A 346 -20.35 -8.39 15.66
N ASP A 347 -21.53 -8.23 15.07
CA ASP A 347 -21.96 -9.01 13.91
C ASP A 347 -21.30 -8.43 12.65
N ARG A 348 -20.08 -8.93 12.36
CA ARG A 348 -19.29 -8.44 11.22
C ARG A 348 -19.86 -8.86 9.87
N GLU A 349 -20.62 -9.97 9.82
CA GLU A 349 -21.36 -10.35 8.61
C GLU A 349 -22.44 -9.29 8.31
N SER A 350 -23.14 -8.82 9.35
CA SER A 350 -24.12 -7.74 9.20
C SER A 350 -23.47 -6.40 8.77
N ILE A 351 -22.24 -6.11 9.20
CA ILE A 351 -21.48 -4.95 8.70
C ILE A 351 -21.24 -5.10 7.19
N VAL A 352 -20.74 -6.26 6.75
CA VAL A 352 -20.45 -6.53 5.34
C VAL A 352 -21.73 -6.46 4.50
N ASP A 353 -22.79 -7.15 4.91
CA ASP A 353 -24.01 -7.27 4.11
C ASP A 353 -24.82 -5.98 4.03
N ASN A 354 -24.94 -5.24 5.14
CA ASN A 354 -25.88 -4.13 5.24
C ASN A 354 -25.25 -2.73 5.17
N ILE A 355 -23.98 -2.58 5.56
CA ILE A 355 -23.28 -1.29 5.50
C ILE A 355 -22.41 -1.26 4.24
N LEU A 356 -21.67 -2.34 3.97
CA LEU A 356 -20.74 -2.43 2.83
C LEU A 356 -21.38 -3.09 1.61
N LEU A 357 -22.69 -3.39 1.65
CA LEU A 357 -23.48 -3.91 0.54
C LEU A 357 -22.94 -5.23 -0.08
N GLY A 358 -22.19 -6.02 0.68
CA GLY A 358 -21.54 -7.24 0.22
C GLY A 358 -20.15 -7.03 -0.38
N TYR A 359 -19.64 -5.80 -0.42
CA TYR A 359 -18.37 -5.44 -1.06
C TYR A 359 -17.18 -5.41 -0.07
N ALA A 360 -17.10 -6.43 0.75
CA ALA A 360 -15.98 -6.70 1.65
C ALA A 360 -16.03 -8.16 2.09
N GLU A 361 -14.98 -8.64 2.75
CA GLU A 361 -14.93 -9.97 3.36
C GLU A 361 -14.66 -9.85 4.86
N VAL A 362 -15.40 -10.59 5.70
CA VAL A 362 -15.18 -10.61 7.15
C VAL A 362 -13.76 -11.10 7.44
N ALA A 363 -12.96 -10.29 8.12
CA ALA A 363 -11.56 -10.61 8.36
C ALA A 363 -11.40 -11.80 9.32
N GLN A 364 -10.54 -12.73 8.94
CA GLN A 364 -10.06 -13.84 9.75
C GLN A 364 -8.55 -13.70 9.94
N GLY A 365 -8.14 -13.05 11.03
CA GLY A 365 -6.72 -12.69 11.27
C GLY A 365 -6.32 -11.37 10.59
N THR A 366 -5.01 -11.13 10.48
CA THR A 366 -4.46 -9.86 9.97
C THR A 366 -3.90 -9.95 8.54
N GLN A 367 -3.81 -11.15 7.96
CA GLN A 367 -3.34 -11.33 6.58
C GLN A 367 -4.51 -11.15 5.61
N PRO A 368 -4.47 -10.17 4.69
CA PRO A 368 -5.53 -9.96 3.70
C PRO A 368 -5.68 -11.15 2.75
N VAL A 369 -6.83 -11.25 2.10
CA VAL A 369 -7.17 -12.35 1.18
C VAL A 369 -6.11 -12.57 0.09
N VAL A 370 -5.49 -11.52 -0.39
CA VAL A 370 -4.46 -11.55 -1.44
C VAL A 370 -3.06 -11.89 -0.93
N SER A 371 -2.88 -11.98 0.39
CA SER A 371 -1.59 -12.37 0.96
C SER A 371 -1.30 -13.84 0.70
N TYR A 372 -0.07 -14.14 0.29
CA TYR A 372 0.39 -15.53 0.20
C TYR A 372 0.38 -16.24 1.57
N ALA A 373 0.26 -15.48 2.67
CA ALA A 373 0.10 -16.00 4.02
C ALA A 373 -1.36 -16.01 4.51
N TYR A 374 -2.35 -15.72 3.65
CA TYR A 374 -3.76 -15.85 3.99
C TYR A 374 -4.11 -17.31 4.27
N ALA A 375 -4.54 -17.59 5.50
CA ALA A 375 -4.81 -18.95 5.96
C ALA A 375 -5.99 -18.97 6.98
N PRO A 376 -7.22 -18.67 6.56
CA PRO A 376 -8.37 -18.56 7.45
C PRO A 376 -8.65 -19.87 8.21
N ASP A 377 -8.33 -21.04 7.63
CA ASP A 377 -8.48 -22.35 8.27
C ASP A 377 -7.44 -22.63 9.36
N GLN A 378 -6.39 -21.81 9.47
CA GLN A 378 -5.31 -21.94 10.46
C GLN A 378 -5.39 -20.89 11.57
N VAL A 379 -6.45 -20.09 11.60
CA VAL A 379 -6.68 -19.09 12.64
C VAL A 379 -7.01 -19.78 13.96
N THR A 380 -6.25 -19.47 15.01
CA THR A 380 -6.38 -20.11 16.33
C THR A 380 -7.61 -19.64 17.09
N THR A 381 -7.97 -18.37 16.99
CA THR A 381 -9.15 -17.80 17.62
C THR A 381 -10.08 -17.17 16.57
N ASN A 382 -11.27 -17.74 16.42
CA ASN A 382 -12.28 -17.20 15.53
C ASN A 382 -13.29 -16.34 16.33
N TYR A 383 -13.43 -15.08 15.92
CA TYR A 383 -14.36 -14.13 16.54
C TYR A 383 -15.68 -14.10 15.78
N THR A 384 -16.52 -15.13 16.01
CA THR A 384 -17.92 -15.10 15.56
C THR A 384 -18.76 -14.24 16.51
N TYR A 385 -19.83 -13.63 16.00
CA TYR A 385 -20.74 -12.82 16.79
C TYR A 385 -21.30 -13.60 17.98
N ASP A 386 -20.98 -13.17 19.20
CA ASP A 386 -21.37 -13.81 20.46
C ASP A 386 -21.39 -12.77 21.59
N PRO A 387 -22.45 -11.95 21.70
CA PRO A 387 -22.54 -10.91 22.73
C PRO A 387 -22.68 -11.50 24.17
N GLU A 388 -23.11 -12.76 24.32
CA GLU A 388 -23.13 -13.42 25.62
C GLU A 388 -21.71 -13.74 26.08
N LYS A 389 -20.85 -14.24 25.18
CA LYS A 389 -19.42 -14.44 25.44
C LYS A 389 -18.70 -13.12 25.69
N ALA A 390 -19.04 -12.06 24.92
CA ALA A 390 -18.50 -10.72 25.15
C ALA A 390 -18.76 -10.23 26.58
N THR A 391 -20.01 -10.31 27.02
CA THR A 391 -20.41 -9.96 28.39
C THR A 391 -19.71 -10.81 29.44
N ALA A 392 -19.54 -12.12 29.20
CA ALA A 392 -18.85 -13.03 30.12
C ALA A 392 -17.36 -12.65 30.25
N LEU A 393 -16.68 -12.34 29.14
CA LEU A 393 -15.28 -11.90 29.14
C LEU A 393 -15.07 -10.58 29.90
N LEU A 394 -15.98 -9.61 29.73
CA LEU A 394 -15.97 -8.37 30.52
C LEU A 394 -16.09 -8.66 32.02
N ALA A 395 -17.06 -9.51 32.41
CA ALA A 395 -17.25 -9.90 33.80
C ALA A 395 -16.02 -10.63 34.38
N GLU A 396 -15.41 -11.55 33.63
CA GLU A 396 -14.17 -12.24 34.01
C GLU A 396 -12.97 -11.29 34.15
N ALA A 397 -12.94 -10.20 33.35
CA ALA A 397 -11.96 -9.12 33.47
C ALA A 397 -12.26 -8.14 34.62
N GLY A 398 -13.38 -8.33 35.31
CA GLY A 398 -13.80 -7.53 36.47
C GLY A 398 -14.67 -6.31 36.13
N TRP A 399 -15.19 -6.25 34.91
CA TRP A 399 -16.13 -5.20 34.48
C TRP A 399 -17.57 -5.68 34.65
N THR A 400 -18.32 -5.01 35.54
CA THR A 400 -19.75 -5.35 35.82
C THR A 400 -20.50 -4.06 36.15
N ASP A 401 -21.77 -3.97 35.75
CA ASP A 401 -22.61 -2.82 36.12
C ASP A 401 -22.94 -2.90 37.62
N THR A 402 -22.24 -2.09 38.43
CA THR A 402 -22.36 -2.15 39.89
C THR A 402 -23.32 -1.10 40.46
N ASP A 403 -23.63 -0.04 39.70
CA ASP A 403 -24.52 1.04 40.13
C ASP A 403 -25.89 1.05 39.43
N GLY A 404 -26.03 0.25 38.35
CA GLY A 404 -27.30 0.00 37.65
C GLY A 404 -27.63 1.08 36.61
N ASP A 405 -26.59 1.80 36.10
CA ASP A 405 -26.77 2.82 35.07
C ASP A 405 -26.73 2.24 33.63
N GLY A 406 -26.40 0.95 33.49
CA GLY A 406 -26.33 0.23 32.22
C GLY A 406 -24.96 0.20 31.60
N VAL A 407 -23.95 0.82 32.22
CA VAL A 407 -22.54 0.77 31.80
C VAL A 407 -21.77 -0.11 32.78
N VAL A 408 -20.95 -1.02 32.27
CA VAL A 408 -20.10 -1.83 33.16
C VAL A 408 -18.98 -0.97 33.73
N ASP A 409 -18.69 -1.16 35.02
CA ASP A 409 -17.65 -0.43 35.73
C ASP A 409 -16.67 -1.37 36.42
N LYS A 410 -15.47 -0.88 36.71
CA LYS A 410 -14.43 -1.54 37.48
C LYS A 410 -13.75 -0.55 38.39
N ASP A 411 -13.67 -0.85 39.69
CA ASP A 411 -13.11 0.04 40.72
C ASP A 411 -13.77 1.44 40.75
N GLY A 412 -15.03 1.54 40.31
CA GLY A 412 -15.81 2.76 40.24
C GLY A 412 -15.59 3.61 38.99
N GLU A 413 -14.83 3.11 38.01
CA GLU A 413 -14.61 3.77 36.70
C GLU A 413 -15.43 3.05 35.62
N PRO A 414 -16.27 3.76 34.85
CA PRO A 414 -17.06 3.14 33.80
C PRO A 414 -16.19 2.72 32.60
N LEU A 415 -16.57 1.66 31.89
CA LEU A 415 -15.98 1.31 30.60
C LEU A 415 -16.56 2.22 29.52
N ALA A 416 -16.11 3.47 29.56
CA ALA A 416 -16.49 4.52 28.64
C ALA A 416 -15.24 5.11 27.99
N PHE A 417 -15.27 5.40 26.68
CA PHE A 417 -14.12 5.89 25.93
C PHE A 417 -14.54 6.72 24.71
N GLU A 418 -13.59 7.49 24.19
CA GLU A 418 -13.73 8.19 22.92
C GLU A 418 -13.22 7.32 21.76
N LEU A 419 -14.05 7.19 20.69
CA LEU A 419 -13.68 6.54 19.43
C LEU A 419 -13.38 7.60 18.40
N LEU A 420 -12.11 7.78 18.04
CA LEU A 420 -11.69 8.68 16.98
C LEU A 420 -11.86 8.04 15.60
N TYR A 421 -12.27 8.84 14.61
CA TYR A 421 -12.36 8.39 13.22
C TYR A 421 -12.29 9.57 12.25
N GLN A 422 -11.98 9.32 11.00
CA GLN A 422 -11.92 10.36 9.97
C GLN A 422 -13.32 10.81 9.55
N THR A 423 -13.54 12.11 9.46
CA THR A 423 -14.78 12.70 8.93
C THR A 423 -14.85 12.62 7.41
N GLY A 424 -16.07 12.71 6.86
CA GLY A 424 -16.30 12.90 5.42
C GLY A 424 -16.83 11.68 4.67
N SER A 425 -16.90 10.50 5.32
CA SER A 425 -17.49 9.30 4.73
C SER A 425 -18.80 8.94 5.42
N PRO A 426 -19.96 9.00 4.71
CA PRO A 426 -21.24 8.53 5.23
C PRO A 426 -21.24 7.04 5.60
N LEU A 427 -20.40 6.24 4.92
CA LEU A 427 -20.25 4.82 5.21
C LEU A 427 -19.56 4.61 6.56
N THR A 428 -18.49 5.36 6.82
CA THR A 428 -17.80 5.35 8.10
C THR A 428 -18.70 5.85 9.24
N ASP A 429 -19.51 6.88 9.00
CA ASP A 429 -20.49 7.36 9.99
C ASP A 429 -21.51 6.26 10.35
N GLN A 430 -22.00 5.48 9.38
CA GLN A 430 -22.90 4.34 9.61
C GLN A 430 -22.19 3.22 10.38
N LEU A 431 -20.96 2.88 10.01
CA LEU A 431 -20.16 1.87 10.72
C LEU A 431 -19.95 2.27 12.18
N VAL A 432 -19.54 3.51 12.44
CA VAL A 432 -19.31 4.03 13.81
C VAL A 432 -20.58 4.00 14.64
N ALA A 433 -21.72 4.37 14.05
CA ALA A 433 -23.02 4.29 14.73
C ALA A 433 -23.39 2.83 15.09
N TYR A 434 -23.11 1.89 14.19
CA TYR A 434 -23.29 0.46 14.44
C TYR A 434 -22.39 -0.05 15.57
N LEU A 435 -21.09 0.30 15.56
CA LEU A 435 -20.13 -0.08 16.62
C LEU A 435 -20.62 0.42 17.99
N GLN A 436 -21.04 1.69 18.06
CA GLN A 436 -21.58 2.30 19.29
C GLN A 436 -22.79 1.54 19.83
N ASP A 437 -23.76 1.19 18.96
CA ASP A 437 -24.97 0.47 19.35
C ASP A 437 -24.64 -0.95 19.83
N ALA A 438 -23.82 -1.69 19.10
CA ALA A 438 -23.41 -3.05 19.45
C ALA A 438 -22.69 -3.10 20.81
N TRP A 439 -21.76 -2.19 21.06
CA TRP A 439 -21.06 -2.12 22.35
C TRP A 439 -21.94 -1.66 23.49
N SER A 440 -22.89 -0.76 23.23
CA SER A 440 -23.92 -0.40 24.22
C SER A 440 -24.74 -1.61 24.66
N GLY A 441 -25.00 -2.56 23.75
CA GLY A 441 -25.70 -3.82 24.04
C GLY A 441 -24.98 -4.74 25.05
N ILE A 442 -23.69 -4.56 25.28
CA ILE A 442 -22.88 -5.30 26.27
C ILE A 442 -22.43 -4.40 27.44
N GLY A 443 -23.05 -3.21 27.59
CA GLY A 443 -22.76 -2.26 28.68
C GLY A 443 -21.49 -1.45 28.50
N VAL A 444 -21.03 -1.19 27.27
CA VAL A 444 -19.85 -0.40 26.98
C VAL A 444 -20.23 0.93 26.32
N ALA A 445 -19.72 2.05 26.81
CA ALA A 445 -20.10 3.39 26.37
C ALA A 445 -19.02 3.99 25.45
N ALA A 446 -19.18 3.85 24.12
CA ALA A 446 -18.33 4.52 23.13
C ALA A 446 -18.90 5.90 22.77
N THR A 447 -18.07 6.92 22.74
CA THR A 447 -18.40 8.27 22.30
C THR A 447 -17.65 8.58 20.99
N PRO A 448 -18.31 8.52 19.84
CA PRO A 448 -17.70 8.81 18.56
C PRO A 448 -17.28 10.28 18.45
N ARG A 449 -16.08 10.50 17.88
CA ARG A 449 -15.55 11.82 17.57
C ARG A 449 -14.86 11.81 16.21
N SER A 450 -15.46 12.48 15.23
CA SER A 450 -14.87 12.62 13.90
C SER A 450 -13.85 13.76 13.86
N LEU A 451 -12.77 13.55 13.12
CA LEU A 451 -11.69 14.50 12.93
C LEU A 451 -11.30 14.56 11.43
N GLU A 452 -10.83 15.73 10.98
CA GLU A 452 -10.11 15.81 9.70
C GLU A 452 -8.82 14.98 9.78
N PHE A 453 -8.40 14.37 8.67
CA PHE A 453 -7.28 13.42 8.66
C PHE A 453 -6.00 13.95 9.34
N PRO A 454 -5.52 15.19 9.08
CA PRO A 454 -4.34 15.70 9.78
C PRO A 454 -4.49 15.80 11.32
N ALA A 455 -5.70 16.10 11.79
CA ALA A 455 -5.98 16.16 13.22
C ALA A 455 -6.10 14.77 13.86
N LEU A 456 -6.56 13.79 13.08
CA LEU A 456 -6.60 12.39 13.50
C LEU A 456 -5.17 11.86 13.66
N ILE A 457 -4.29 12.06 12.69
CA ILE A 457 -2.87 11.69 12.76
C ILE A 457 -2.15 12.40 13.92
N GLU A 458 -2.44 13.68 14.15
CA GLU A 458 -1.88 14.39 15.32
C GLU A 458 -2.27 13.70 16.63
N ALA A 459 -3.53 13.27 16.77
CA ALA A 459 -4.05 12.68 18.00
C ALA A 459 -3.63 11.21 18.21
N THR A 460 -3.27 10.48 17.16
CA THR A 460 -2.94 9.05 17.24
C THR A 460 -1.46 8.77 17.09
N THR A 461 -0.79 9.41 16.14
CA THR A 461 0.62 9.12 15.77
C THR A 461 1.59 10.15 16.37
N THR A 462 1.35 11.44 16.11
CA THR A 462 2.31 12.50 16.50
C THR A 462 2.31 12.76 18.00
N ASN A 463 1.13 12.79 18.60
CA ASN A 463 0.94 13.05 20.02
C ASN A 463 -0.17 12.12 20.57
N PRO A 464 0.11 10.82 20.72
CA PRO A 464 -0.89 9.79 20.94
C PRO A 464 -1.60 9.97 22.28
N THR A 465 -2.79 10.57 22.22
CA THR A 465 -3.68 10.81 23.37
C THR A 465 -5.04 10.11 23.21
N PHE A 466 -5.23 9.35 22.13
CA PHE A 466 -6.46 8.62 21.86
C PHE A 466 -6.64 7.43 22.81
N GLU A 467 -7.88 7.00 23.02
CA GLU A 467 -8.19 5.74 23.69
C GLU A 467 -8.45 4.61 22.68
N MET A 468 -9.21 4.92 21.61
CA MET A 468 -9.48 4.04 20.49
C MET A 468 -9.60 4.85 19.21
N ALA A 469 -9.12 4.31 18.08
CA ALA A 469 -9.26 4.94 16.77
C ALA A 469 -9.67 3.92 15.70
N LEU A 470 -10.46 4.35 14.71
CA LEU A 470 -10.91 3.55 13.57
C LEU A 470 -10.14 3.96 12.33
N TYR A 471 -9.53 2.98 11.67
CA TYR A 471 -8.68 3.17 10.50
C TYR A 471 -8.90 2.12 9.40
N GLY A 472 -8.35 2.42 8.22
CA GLY A 472 -7.99 1.46 7.19
C GLY A 472 -6.48 1.47 6.97
N PHE A 473 -5.91 0.32 6.65
CA PHE A 473 -4.49 0.18 6.34
C PHE A 473 -4.26 -0.80 5.19
N SER A 474 -3.31 -0.47 4.28
CA SER A 474 -2.90 -1.34 3.17
C SER A 474 -1.43 -1.72 3.30
N TRP A 475 -1.12 -2.98 2.97
CA TRP A 475 0.21 -3.58 3.06
C TRP A 475 0.93 -3.56 1.72
N ASN A 476 2.26 -3.53 1.74
CA ASN A 476 3.01 -3.91 0.56
C ASN A 476 2.95 -5.43 0.35
N ALA A 477 3.37 -5.92 -0.81
CA ALA A 477 3.25 -7.33 -1.15
C ALA A 477 4.21 -8.27 -0.39
N SER A 478 5.05 -7.75 0.50
CA SER A 478 5.80 -8.60 1.43
C SER A 478 4.91 -9.19 2.53
N PHE A 479 3.82 -8.49 2.88
CA PHE A 479 2.90 -8.81 3.97
C PHE A 479 3.55 -9.03 5.33
N ILE A 480 4.79 -8.57 5.50
CA ILE A 480 5.47 -8.53 6.80
C ILE A 480 4.99 -7.27 7.52
N GLN A 481 4.35 -7.45 8.67
CA GLN A 481 3.57 -6.42 9.37
C GLN A 481 4.33 -5.81 10.57
N ASP A 482 5.65 -5.95 10.60
CA ASP A 482 6.49 -5.53 11.72
C ASP A 482 6.43 -4.03 12.01
N PHE A 483 6.31 -3.18 10.99
CA PHE A 483 6.23 -1.72 11.19
C PHE A 483 4.93 -1.22 11.85
N MET A 484 3.88 -2.08 11.93
CA MET A 484 2.68 -1.82 12.73
C MET A 484 2.72 -2.48 14.10
N PHE A 485 3.34 -3.66 14.21
CA PHE A 485 3.27 -4.47 15.43
C PHE A 485 4.62 -4.66 16.15
N GLY A 486 5.73 -4.18 15.58
CA GLY A 486 7.06 -4.29 16.19
C GLY A 486 7.23 -3.39 17.41
N CYS A 487 7.93 -3.88 18.44
CA CYS A 487 8.18 -3.12 19.68
C CYS A 487 8.97 -1.82 19.44
N ASP A 488 9.86 -1.79 18.47
CA ASP A 488 10.70 -0.65 18.12
C ASP A 488 10.01 0.35 17.17
N GLN A 489 8.78 0.04 16.72
CA GLN A 489 8.04 0.84 15.76
C GLN A 489 7.14 1.91 16.41
N TYR A 490 7.08 1.97 17.73
CA TYR A 490 6.37 3.03 18.42
C TYR A 490 7.01 4.40 18.15
N GLN A 491 6.22 5.35 17.64
CA GLN A 491 6.63 6.71 17.22
C GLN A 491 7.64 6.79 16.05
N VAL A 492 7.97 5.67 15.41
CA VAL A 492 8.84 5.68 14.21
C VAL A 492 8.20 4.95 13.03
N GLY A 493 7.33 3.98 13.29
CA GLY A 493 6.48 3.28 12.33
C GLY A 493 5.00 3.58 12.58
N PHE A 494 4.16 2.57 12.40
CA PHE A 494 2.71 2.65 12.59
C PHE A 494 2.22 1.93 13.85
N ASN A 495 3.11 1.68 14.82
CA ASN A 495 2.73 1.15 16.12
C ASN A 495 2.20 2.28 17.04
N ASP A 496 1.11 2.90 16.66
CA ASP A 496 0.47 3.98 17.45
C ASP A 496 -0.09 3.46 18.79
N MET A 497 -0.36 2.16 18.84
CA MET A 497 -0.92 1.45 19.98
C MET A 497 0.03 1.31 21.18
N LYS A 498 1.33 1.47 20.97
CA LYS A 498 2.39 1.10 21.95
C LYS A 498 2.34 -0.38 22.33
N TYR A 499 1.99 -1.22 21.34
CA TYR A 499 2.00 -2.67 21.49
C TYR A 499 3.44 -3.20 21.44
N CYS A 500 3.73 -4.24 22.21
CA CYS A 500 5.03 -4.91 22.17
C CYS A 500 4.91 -6.36 22.58
N ASN A 501 5.38 -7.26 21.71
CA ASN A 501 5.53 -8.68 21.97
C ASN A 501 6.86 -9.17 21.38
N GLU A 502 7.81 -9.54 22.25
CA GLU A 502 9.17 -9.95 21.85
C GLU A 502 9.19 -11.25 21.01
N GLU A 503 8.20 -12.15 21.20
CA GLU A 503 8.07 -13.37 20.38
C GLU A 503 7.65 -13.00 18.96
N LEU A 504 6.71 -12.07 18.82
CA LEU A 504 6.26 -11.55 17.53
C LEU A 504 7.40 -10.84 16.78
N ASP A 505 8.17 -10.00 17.47
CA ASP A 505 9.36 -9.35 16.90
C ASP A 505 10.38 -10.38 16.38
N ALA A 506 10.61 -11.45 17.14
CA ALA A 506 11.52 -12.51 16.71
C ALA A 506 11.02 -13.22 15.44
N ILE A 507 9.71 -13.45 15.33
CA ILE A 507 9.08 -14.06 14.15
C ILE A 507 9.21 -13.13 12.93
N TYR A 508 8.88 -11.84 13.05
CA TYR A 508 9.03 -10.89 11.95
C TYR A 508 10.49 -10.73 11.51
N ASN A 509 11.43 -10.63 12.45
CA ASN A 509 12.86 -10.58 12.14
C ASN A 509 13.35 -11.85 11.44
N GLN A 510 12.81 -13.02 11.78
CA GLN A 510 13.09 -14.24 11.05
C GLN A 510 12.46 -14.23 9.66
N ALA A 511 11.19 -13.78 9.52
CA ALA A 511 10.51 -13.70 8.24
C ALA A 511 11.25 -12.79 7.25
N LYS A 512 11.72 -11.62 7.70
CA LYS A 512 12.53 -10.70 6.87
C LYS A 512 13.80 -11.35 6.32
N ARG A 513 14.39 -12.29 7.03
CA ARG A 513 15.64 -12.99 6.65
C ARG A 513 15.40 -14.32 5.94
N THR A 514 14.14 -14.73 5.76
CA THR A 514 13.75 -16.00 5.14
C THR A 514 13.37 -15.76 3.68
N PHE A 515 14.25 -16.15 2.75
CA PHE A 515 14.02 -16.01 1.30
C PHE A 515 13.10 -17.10 0.72
N ASP A 516 13.02 -18.27 1.36
CA ASP A 516 12.07 -19.32 1.01
C ASP A 516 10.63 -18.89 1.35
N GLU A 517 9.76 -18.84 0.35
CA GLU A 517 8.39 -18.31 0.47
C GLU A 517 7.53 -19.15 1.42
N GLU A 518 7.59 -20.49 1.32
CA GLU A 518 6.76 -21.36 2.17
C GLU A 518 7.18 -21.28 3.64
N ALA A 519 8.49 -21.26 3.92
CA ALA A 519 9.00 -21.08 5.27
C ALA A 519 8.62 -19.69 5.82
N ARG A 520 8.65 -18.65 5.00
CA ARG A 520 8.21 -17.30 5.38
C ARG A 520 6.71 -17.24 5.61
N ARG A 521 5.91 -17.91 4.76
CA ARG A 521 4.47 -18.05 4.90
C ARG A 521 4.09 -18.59 6.29
N GLU A 522 4.70 -19.67 6.71
CA GLU A 522 4.46 -20.28 8.02
C GLU A 522 4.76 -19.33 9.19
N LEU A 523 5.81 -18.51 9.06
CA LEU A 523 6.13 -17.48 10.07
C LEU A 523 5.06 -16.39 10.11
N LEU A 524 4.57 -15.93 8.95
CA LEU A 524 3.53 -14.89 8.90
C LEU A 524 2.18 -15.39 9.42
N ILE A 525 1.85 -16.66 9.22
CA ILE A 525 0.65 -17.28 9.83
C ILE A 525 0.78 -17.30 11.36
N GLN A 526 1.95 -17.66 11.89
CA GLN A 526 2.20 -17.61 13.33
C GLN A 526 2.08 -16.18 13.87
N ALA A 527 2.70 -15.20 13.20
CA ALA A 527 2.60 -13.79 13.56
C ALA A 527 1.14 -13.29 13.57
N SER A 528 0.39 -13.60 12.51
CA SER A 528 -1.04 -13.23 12.40
C SER A 528 -1.87 -13.83 13.54
N ASN A 529 -1.61 -15.06 13.94
CA ASN A 529 -2.30 -15.70 15.07
C ASN A 529 -2.01 -15.03 16.41
N ILE A 530 -0.76 -14.62 16.67
CA ILE A 530 -0.41 -13.87 17.89
C ILE A 530 -1.17 -12.55 17.94
N VAL A 531 -1.14 -11.77 16.85
CA VAL A 531 -1.86 -10.48 16.80
C VAL A 531 -3.37 -10.69 16.93
N ASN A 532 -3.92 -11.70 16.25
CA ASN A 532 -5.34 -12.02 16.32
C ASN A 532 -5.76 -12.49 17.72
N ASP A 533 -4.93 -13.23 18.45
CA ASP A 533 -5.23 -13.65 19.82
C ASP A 533 -5.13 -12.48 20.81
N GLU A 534 -4.08 -11.65 20.71
CA GLU A 534 -3.82 -10.56 21.65
C GLU A 534 -4.65 -9.31 21.38
N GLN A 535 -5.16 -9.16 20.16
CA GLN A 535 -6.05 -8.05 19.75
C GLN A 535 -5.50 -6.65 20.09
N PRO A 536 -4.28 -6.29 19.70
CA PRO A 536 -3.85 -4.88 19.79
C PRO A 536 -4.65 -4.01 18.80
N VAL A 537 -5.07 -4.61 17.70
CA VAL A 537 -6.05 -4.11 16.74
C VAL A 537 -7.17 -5.13 16.57
N ALA A 538 -8.38 -4.68 16.31
CA ALA A 538 -9.50 -5.54 15.96
C ALA A 538 -9.83 -5.36 14.48
N VAL A 539 -9.41 -6.31 13.66
CA VAL A 539 -9.68 -6.28 12.22
C VAL A 539 -11.14 -6.63 11.95
N LEU A 540 -11.85 -5.73 11.29
CA LEU A 540 -13.27 -5.84 11.01
C LEU A 540 -13.53 -6.64 9.72
N TYR A 541 -12.95 -6.15 8.61
CA TYR A 541 -13.14 -6.72 7.29
C TYR A 541 -11.96 -6.40 6.37
N PHE A 542 -11.80 -7.21 5.34
CA PHE A 542 -10.93 -6.95 4.20
C PHE A 542 -11.70 -6.19 3.13
N ASN A 543 -11.14 -5.11 2.64
CA ASN A 543 -11.77 -4.25 1.65
C ASN A 543 -11.73 -4.86 0.24
N GLN A 544 -12.64 -4.40 -0.63
CA GLN A 544 -12.61 -4.65 -2.07
C GLN A 544 -12.63 -3.30 -2.80
N ASP A 545 -11.97 -3.26 -3.96
CA ASP A 545 -12.08 -2.17 -4.93
C ASP A 545 -12.92 -2.59 -6.13
N HIS A 546 -13.40 -1.61 -6.86
CA HIS A 546 -14.37 -1.81 -7.92
C HIS A 546 -14.06 -0.88 -9.08
N ASP A 547 -13.89 -1.44 -10.28
CA ASP A 547 -13.73 -0.67 -11.50
C ASP A 547 -14.88 -0.93 -12.46
N GLY A 548 -15.43 0.16 -13.01
CA GLY A 548 -16.35 0.12 -14.13
C GLY A 548 -15.64 0.54 -15.41
N PHE A 549 -15.78 -0.23 -16.49
CA PHE A 549 -15.20 0.12 -17.78
C PHE A 549 -16.08 -0.30 -18.95
N ARG A 550 -15.93 0.40 -20.07
CA ARG A 550 -16.71 0.16 -21.27
C ARG A 550 -16.29 -1.18 -21.91
N ASP A 551 -17.26 -1.95 -22.43
CA ASP A 551 -17.03 -3.24 -23.10
C ASP A 551 -16.16 -3.14 -24.35
N VAL A 552 -15.99 -1.94 -24.93
CA VAL A 552 -15.07 -1.71 -26.04
C VAL A 552 -13.60 -1.74 -25.64
N VAL A 553 -13.30 -1.60 -24.34
CA VAL A 553 -11.96 -1.71 -23.78
C VAL A 553 -11.62 -3.18 -23.59
N GLN A 554 -10.65 -3.65 -24.32
CA GLN A 554 -10.25 -5.05 -24.32
C GLN A 554 -8.93 -5.24 -23.59
N ASN A 555 -8.75 -6.39 -22.92
CA ASN A 555 -7.59 -6.73 -22.07
C ASN A 555 -7.39 -5.81 -20.85
N TYR A 556 -8.31 -4.90 -20.55
CA TYR A 556 -8.27 -4.14 -19.32
C TYR A 556 -8.63 -5.06 -18.15
N ARG A 557 -7.69 -5.23 -17.23
CA ARG A 557 -7.78 -6.18 -16.11
C ARG A 557 -7.30 -5.54 -14.83
N PRO A 558 -8.07 -4.58 -14.32
CA PRO A 558 -7.74 -3.97 -13.04
C PRO A 558 -7.75 -5.03 -11.94
N SER A 559 -6.79 -4.95 -11.06
CA SER A 559 -6.58 -5.92 -9.98
C SER A 559 -5.88 -5.28 -8.79
N THR A 560 -5.84 -5.99 -7.68
CA THR A 560 -5.03 -5.64 -6.49
C THR A 560 -3.59 -5.21 -6.82
N TRP A 561 -3.05 -5.73 -7.92
CA TRP A 561 -1.65 -5.57 -8.30
C TRP A 561 -1.43 -4.57 -9.44
N GLY A 562 -2.50 -3.92 -9.89
CA GLY A 562 -2.49 -3.00 -11.01
C GLY A 562 -3.00 -3.63 -12.32
N GLU A 563 -2.73 -2.97 -13.41
CA GLU A 563 -3.07 -3.39 -14.77
C GLU A 563 -1.91 -3.14 -15.73
N ASP A 564 -1.88 -3.89 -16.84
CA ASP A 564 -0.90 -3.72 -17.92
C ASP A 564 -1.53 -2.98 -19.10
N LEU A 565 -1.39 -1.66 -19.14
CA LEU A 565 -1.92 -0.83 -20.22
C LEU A 565 -1.23 -1.06 -21.58
N THR A 566 -0.10 -1.78 -21.62
CA THR A 566 0.53 -2.16 -22.90
C THR A 566 -0.30 -3.18 -23.66
N GLN A 567 -1.12 -3.96 -22.95
CA GLN A 567 -2.01 -5.00 -23.53
C GLN A 567 -3.39 -4.47 -23.88
N VAL A 568 -3.78 -3.32 -23.36
CA VAL A 568 -5.11 -2.72 -23.56
C VAL A 568 -5.27 -2.20 -24.99
N TRP A 569 -6.44 -2.42 -25.59
CA TRP A 569 -6.82 -1.91 -26.89
C TRP A 569 -8.31 -1.59 -26.95
N ILE A 570 -8.69 -0.66 -27.84
CA ILE A 570 -10.08 -0.24 -28.02
C ILE A 570 -10.66 -0.94 -29.25
N GLN A 571 -11.74 -1.68 -29.06
CA GLN A 571 -12.49 -2.32 -30.13
C GLN A 571 -13.25 -1.24 -30.94
N GLN A 572 -12.96 -1.19 -32.27
CA GLN A 572 -13.61 -0.23 -33.19
C GLN A 572 -14.94 -0.76 -33.71
#